data_31c02a4c9b9e54d01a322f67699bcf78
#
_entry.id   31c02a4c9b9e54d01a322f67699bcf78
#
_cell.length_a   1.000
_cell.length_b   1.000
_cell.length_c   1.000
_cell.angle_alpha   90.00
_cell.angle_beta   90.00
_cell.angle_gamma   90.00
#
_symmetry.space_group_name_H-M   'P 1'
#
loop_
_entity.id
_entity.type
_entity.pdbx_description
1 polymer ?
#
loop_
_entity_poly.entity_id
_entity_poly.type
_entity_poly.pdbx_seq_one_letter_code
_entity_poly.pdbx_strand_id
1 'polypeptide(L)'
;TTNYYELARNSLIKNLELSNDFVILPSGYGTTAAIKHFQELLGLYIPPATKKRFSFKIDKKTAPLVIVGPYEHHSNEVSFREALCEVQRINLDKQGLVDLNHLKEVLEKNKHREIIASFTIASNVTGIITPYEEISKILRSYSAIVCFDAAASSPYMNIPTHLYDAMFMSPHKLLGGPASCGLLIIRKSLVDTSIAPTFAGGGTVLYVNKTSQTYQNDIETRETAGTPPILQFIRASLAYQLR
;
A
#
# COMPACT_ATOMS: atom_id res chain seq x y z
N THR A 1 -15.65 -1.06 23.24
CA THR A 1 -14.49 -1.40 22.37
C THR A 1 -14.59 -0.68 21.03
N THR A 2 -15.75 -0.74 20.36
CA THR A 2 -16.00 -0.06 19.06
C THR A 2 -15.70 1.44 19.14
N ASN A 3 -16.19 2.15 20.17
CA ASN A 3 -15.95 3.58 20.32
C ASN A 3 -14.45 3.94 20.40
N TYR A 4 -13.65 3.13 21.09
CA TYR A 4 -12.19 3.36 21.15
C TYR A 4 -11.50 3.09 19.82
N TYR A 5 -11.98 2.12 19.05
CA TYR A 5 -11.49 1.86 17.70
C TYR A 5 -11.75 3.06 16.78
N GLU A 6 -12.99 3.58 16.79
CA GLU A 6 -13.38 4.77 16.01
C GLU A 6 -12.60 6.03 16.43
N LEU A 7 -12.38 6.23 17.73
CA LEU A 7 -11.54 7.34 18.22
C LEU A 7 -10.10 7.20 17.71
N ALA A 8 -9.55 6.01 17.74
CA ALA A 8 -8.20 5.74 17.21
C ALA A 8 -8.12 6.00 15.69
N ARG A 9 -9.13 5.55 14.94
CA ARG A 9 -9.25 5.81 13.50
C ARG A 9 -9.29 7.31 13.20
N ASN A 10 -10.17 8.05 13.87
CA ASN A 10 -10.30 9.50 13.68
C ASN A 10 -9.03 10.25 14.05
N SER A 11 -8.34 9.80 15.10
CA SER A 11 -7.03 10.33 15.49
C SER A 11 -5.96 10.10 14.42
N LEU A 12 -5.91 8.89 13.82
CA LEU A 12 -4.99 8.62 12.71
C LEU A 12 -5.30 9.47 11.49
N ILE A 13 -6.57 9.61 11.09
CA ILE A 13 -7.00 10.48 10.00
C ILE A 13 -6.50 11.90 10.23
N LYS A 14 -6.69 12.45 11.44
CA LYS A 14 -6.26 13.79 11.80
C LYS A 14 -4.73 13.92 11.78
N ASN A 15 -4.00 13.00 12.43
CA ASN A 15 -2.55 13.09 12.56
C ASN A 15 -1.80 12.85 11.23
N LEU A 16 -2.40 12.10 10.31
CA LEU A 16 -1.88 11.84 8.98
C LEU A 16 -2.45 12.82 7.92
N GLU A 17 -3.31 13.76 8.34
CA GLU A 17 -3.93 14.76 7.48
C GLU A 17 -4.63 14.15 6.26
N LEU A 18 -5.31 13.01 6.46
CA LEU A 18 -5.95 12.28 5.38
C LEU A 18 -7.20 13.01 4.87
N SER A 19 -7.30 13.16 3.55
CA SER A 19 -8.53 13.60 2.91
C SER A 19 -9.59 12.50 2.91
N ASN A 20 -10.85 12.88 2.68
CA ASN A 20 -11.99 11.96 2.63
C ASN A 20 -11.90 10.92 1.49
N ASP A 21 -10.97 11.08 0.56
CA ASP A 21 -10.75 10.15 -0.54
C ASP A 21 -9.97 8.89 -0.13
N PHE A 22 -9.44 8.87 1.08
CA PHE A 22 -8.64 7.76 1.60
C PHE A 22 -9.37 6.95 2.66
N VAL A 23 -8.94 5.70 2.80
CA VAL A 23 -9.28 4.78 3.89
C VAL A 23 -8.01 4.25 4.54
N ILE A 24 -8.14 3.82 5.79
CA ILE A 24 -7.06 3.18 6.56
C ILE A 24 -7.44 1.71 6.77
N LEU A 25 -6.66 0.81 6.18
CA LEU A 25 -6.86 -0.63 6.36
C LEU A 25 -5.79 -1.20 7.29
N PRO A 26 -6.15 -1.67 8.49
CA PRO A 26 -5.20 -2.38 9.34
C PRO A 26 -4.76 -3.67 8.64
N SER A 27 -3.45 -3.87 8.51
CA SER A 27 -2.89 -4.95 7.71
C SER A 27 -1.79 -5.66 8.48
N GLY A 28 -2.07 -6.79 9.08
CA GLY A 28 -1.14 -7.70 9.73
C GLY A 28 0.02 -6.99 10.45
N TYR A 29 1.27 -7.35 10.10
CA TYR A 29 2.48 -6.83 10.75
C TYR A 29 3.26 -5.91 9.81
N GLY A 30 3.15 -4.60 10.05
CA GLY A 30 3.94 -3.57 9.37
C GLY A 30 3.68 -3.46 7.87
N THR A 31 4.56 -2.74 7.21
CA THR A 31 4.51 -2.42 5.77
C THR A 31 4.44 -3.67 4.88
N THR A 32 5.11 -4.76 5.24
CA THR A 32 5.07 -6.02 4.46
C THR A 32 3.64 -6.54 4.27
N ALA A 33 2.84 -6.52 5.34
CA ALA A 33 1.44 -6.94 5.26
C ALA A 33 0.57 -5.90 4.54
N ALA A 34 0.88 -4.61 4.68
CA ALA A 34 0.20 -3.53 3.97
C ALA A 34 0.44 -3.63 2.45
N ILE A 35 1.67 -3.92 2.01
CA ILE A 35 2.00 -4.16 0.59
C ILE A 35 1.27 -5.39 0.06
N LYS A 36 1.25 -6.49 0.84
CA LYS A 36 0.49 -7.69 0.44
C LYS A 36 -0.99 -7.37 0.25
N HIS A 37 -1.60 -6.67 1.20
CA HIS A 37 -3.01 -6.27 1.13
C HIS A 37 -3.29 -5.37 -0.09
N PHE A 38 -2.41 -4.40 -0.37
CA PHE A 38 -2.46 -3.59 -1.57
C PHE A 38 -2.42 -4.45 -2.86
N GLN A 39 -1.52 -5.42 -2.92
CA GLN A 39 -1.42 -6.34 -4.06
C GLN A 39 -2.67 -7.22 -4.20
N GLU A 40 -3.31 -7.61 -3.10
CA GLU A 40 -4.58 -8.35 -3.11
C GLU A 40 -5.72 -7.48 -3.67
N LEU A 41 -5.83 -6.22 -3.22
CA LEU A 41 -6.84 -5.26 -3.69
C LEU A 41 -6.74 -4.98 -5.19
N LEU A 42 -5.52 -4.92 -5.73
CA LEU A 42 -5.28 -4.67 -7.16
C LEU A 42 -5.21 -5.96 -7.99
N GLY A 43 -5.48 -7.12 -7.41
CA GLY A 43 -5.43 -8.41 -8.14
C GLY A 43 -4.02 -8.81 -8.58
N LEU A 44 -2.98 -8.28 -7.95
CA LEU A 44 -1.58 -8.60 -8.29
C LEU A 44 -1.06 -9.80 -7.49
N TYR A 45 -1.55 -10.00 -6.28
CA TYR A 45 -1.10 -11.11 -5.44
C TYR A 45 -1.74 -12.42 -5.86
N ILE A 46 -0.90 -13.44 -6.00
CA ILE A 46 -1.35 -14.82 -6.19
C ILE A 46 -0.49 -15.76 -5.35
N PRO A 47 -1.10 -16.62 -4.51
CA PRO A 47 -0.34 -17.60 -3.73
C PRO A 47 0.48 -18.51 -4.65
N PRO A 48 1.75 -18.83 -4.31
CA PRO A 48 2.59 -19.74 -5.11
C PRO A 48 1.95 -21.10 -5.37
N ALA A 49 1.19 -21.63 -4.38
CA ALA A 49 0.44 -22.87 -4.53
C ALA A 49 -0.64 -22.77 -5.62
N THR A 50 -1.28 -21.61 -5.78
CA THR A 50 -2.27 -21.34 -6.83
C THR A 50 -1.59 -21.29 -8.20
N LYS A 51 -0.45 -20.58 -8.32
CA LYS A 51 0.37 -20.59 -9.54
C LYS A 51 0.71 -22.00 -10.00
N LYS A 52 1.17 -22.84 -9.06
CA LYS A 52 1.52 -24.23 -9.34
C LYS A 52 0.30 -25.06 -9.76
N ARG A 53 -0.85 -24.89 -9.08
CA ARG A 53 -2.07 -25.67 -9.34
C ARG A 53 -2.71 -25.37 -10.68
N PHE A 54 -2.74 -24.12 -11.09
CA PHE A 54 -3.49 -23.66 -12.26
C PHE A 54 -2.61 -23.23 -13.44
N SER A 55 -1.27 -23.38 -13.35
CA SER A 55 -0.32 -23.06 -14.42
C SER A 55 -0.52 -21.65 -15.00
N PHE A 56 -0.68 -20.65 -14.16
CA PHE A 56 -0.87 -19.27 -14.62
C PHE A 56 0.29 -18.79 -15.49
N LYS A 57 -0.04 -18.26 -16.67
CA LYS A 57 0.89 -17.54 -17.54
C LYS A 57 0.46 -16.07 -17.57
N ILE A 58 1.38 -15.19 -17.27
CA ILE A 58 1.16 -13.74 -17.38
C ILE A 58 1.44 -13.35 -18.82
N ASP A 59 0.47 -12.72 -19.48
CA ASP A 59 0.75 -12.02 -20.72
C ASP A 59 1.47 -10.70 -20.40
N LYS A 60 2.76 -10.65 -20.73
CA LYS A 60 3.59 -9.48 -20.48
C LYS A 60 3.09 -8.19 -21.15
N LYS A 61 2.25 -8.31 -22.18
CA LYS A 61 1.69 -7.14 -22.87
C LYS A 61 0.55 -6.49 -22.11
N THR A 62 -0.19 -7.28 -21.34
CA THR A 62 -1.35 -6.82 -20.55
C THR A 62 -1.07 -6.67 -19.06
N ALA A 63 0.01 -7.29 -18.57
CA ALA A 63 0.41 -7.19 -17.17
C ALA A 63 0.78 -5.74 -16.79
N PRO A 64 0.39 -5.25 -15.62
CA PRO A 64 0.86 -3.96 -15.13
C PRO A 64 2.38 -3.91 -15.01
N LEU A 65 2.97 -2.72 -15.20
CA LEU A 65 4.36 -2.46 -14.87
C LEU A 65 4.45 -1.88 -13.46
N VAL A 66 5.21 -2.52 -12.59
CA VAL A 66 5.56 -1.97 -11.28
C VAL A 66 6.96 -1.39 -11.34
N ILE A 67 7.07 -0.09 -11.10
CA ILE A 67 8.35 0.63 -11.03
C ILE A 67 8.73 0.76 -9.56
N VAL A 68 9.96 0.37 -9.23
CA VAL A 68 10.51 0.46 -7.86
C VAL A 68 11.80 1.28 -7.84
N GLY A 69 12.09 1.90 -6.72
CA GLY A 69 13.30 2.67 -6.51
C GLY A 69 14.56 1.81 -6.31
N PRO A 70 15.75 2.44 -6.24
CA PRO A 70 17.01 1.73 -6.01
C PRO A 70 17.25 1.35 -4.53
N TYR A 71 16.52 1.93 -3.59
CA TYR A 71 16.73 1.77 -2.14
C TYR A 71 15.65 0.94 -1.44
N GLU A 72 14.84 0.19 -2.20
CA GLU A 72 13.68 -0.47 -1.66
C GLU A 72 14.04 -1.54 -0.62
N HIS A 73 13.22 -1.58 0.43
CA HIS A 73 13.21 -2.73 1.31
C HIS A 73 12.73 -3.96 0.52
N HIS A 74 13.24 -5.15 0.85
CA HIS A 74 12.87 -6.40 0.18
C HIS A 74 11.36 -6.60 0.08
N SER A 75 10.59 -6.16 1.08
CA SER A 75 9.13 -6.24 1.04
C SER A 75 8.50 -5.42 -0.09
N ASN A 76 9.14 -4.30 -0.47
CA ASN A 76 8.64 -3.41 -1.53
C ASN A 76 9.19 -3.74 -2.93
N GLU A 77 10.02 -4.74 -3.07
CA GLU A 77 10.53 -5.16 -4.36
C GLU A 77 10.30 -6.65 -4.62
N VAL A 78 10.78 -7.53 -3.71
CA VAL A 78 10.69 -8.98 -3.90
C VAL A 78 9.23 -9.44 -4.00
N SER A 79 8.33 -8.83 -3.22
CA SER A 79 6.90 -9.16 -3.28
C SER A 79 6.29 -8.91 -4.66
N PHE A 80 6.68 -7.81 -5.33
CA PHE A 80 6.20 -7.51 -6.68
C PHE A 80 6.84 -8.42 -7.75
N ARG A 81 8.10 -8.85 -7.57
CA ARG A 81 8.72 -9.83 -8.47
C ARG A 81 7.98 -11.17 -8.48
N GLU A 82 7.31 -11.52 -7.39
CA GLU A 82 6.49 -12.73 -7.26
C GLU A 82 5.02 -12.50 -7.65
N ALA A 83 4.60 -11.25 -7.87
CA ALA A 83 3.25 -10.88 -8.20
C ALA A 83 2.91 -11.08 -9.71
N LEU A 84 1.68 -10.78 -10.11
CA LEU A 84 1.20 -10.84 -11.49
C LEU A 84 1.48 -9.50 -12.22
N CYS A 85 2.74 -9.10 -12.26
CA CYS A 85 3.20 -7.86 -12.89
C CYS A 85 4.61 -8.03 -13.44
N GLU A 86 5.05 -7.07 -14.23
CA GLU A 86 6.44 -6.88 -14.59
C GLU A 86 7.08 -5.87 -13.63
N VAL A 87 8.31 -6.09 -13.18
CA VAL A 87 8.99 -5.18 -12.26
C VAL A 87 10.19 -4.54 -12.94
N GLN A 88 10.28 -3.22 -12.85
CA GLN A 88 11.45 -2.47 -13.31
C GLN A 88 11.99 -1.58 -12.20
N ARG A 89 13.27 -1.77 -11.87
CA ARG A 89 14.00 -0.93 -10.91
C ARG A 89 14.59 0.28 -11.61
N ILE A 90 14.49 1.45 -10.97
CA ILE A 90 15.16 2.68 -11.41
C ILE A 90 16.62 2.66 -10.96
N ASN A 91 17.50 3.15 -11.81
CA ASN A 91 18.93 3.24 -11.53
C ASN A 91 19.24 4.34 -10.51
N LEU A 92 20.46 4.30 -9.99
CA LEU A 92 21.09 5.43 -9.32
C LEU A 92 21.75 6.35 -10.35
N ASP A 93 21.73 7.65 -10.07
CA ASP A 93 22.55 8.63 -10.78
C ASP A 93 24.02 8.58 -10.30
N LYS A 94 24.85 9.48 -10.84
CA LYS A 94 26.28 9.56 -10.48
C LYS A 94 26.53 10.00 -9.04
N GLN A 95 25.56 10.63 -8.39
CA GLN A 95 25.60 11.05 -6.98
C GLN A 95 25.08 9.97 -6.04
N GLY A 96 24.60 8.84 -6.57
CA GLY A 96 23.99 7.77 -5.80
C GLY A 96 22.55 8.07 -5.40
N LEU A 97 21.87 8.98 -6.08
CA LEU A 97 20.45 9.30 -5.87
C LEU A 97 19.58 8.62 -6.93
N VAL A 98 18.27 8.68 -6.78
CA VAL A 98 17.33 8.13 -7.78
C VAL A 98 17.50 8.87 -9.11
N ASP A 99 17.79 8.13 -10.18
CA ASP A 99 17.93 8.71 -11.52
C ASP A 99 16.55 9.05 -12.12
N LEU A 100 16.19 10.34 -12.01
CA LEU A 100 14.90 10.85 -12.53
C LEU A 100 14.84 10.84 -14.08
N ASN A 101 15.97 10.87 -14.77
CA ASN A 101 16.00 10.76 -16.23
C ASN A 101 15.66 9.32 -16.65
N HIS A 102 16.29 8.35 -16.01
CA HIS A 102 15.94 6.94 -16.22
C HIS A 102 14.47 6.66 -15.88
N LEU A 103 13.92 7.27 -14.81
CA LEU A 103 12.49 7.15 -14.50
C LEU A 103 11.62 7.65 -15.67
N LYS A 104 11.91 8.83 -16.21
CA LYS A 104 11.17 9.39 -17.37
C LYS A 104 11.29 8.51 -18.61
N GLU A 105 12.48 7.97 -18.90
CA GLU A 105 12.69 7.04 -20.03
C GLU A 105 11.84 5.77 -19.88
N VAL A 106 11.80 5.20 -18.68
CA VAL A 106 10.99 4.00 -18.38
C VAL A 106 9.52 4.29 -18.57
N LEU A 107 9.03 5.42 -18.05
CA LEU A 107 7.64 5.86 -18.17
C LEU A 107 7.25 6.08 -19.63
N GLU A 108 8.08 6.79 -20.40
CA GLU A 108 7.80 7.07 -21.82
C GLU A 108 7.69 5.79 -22.65
N LYS A 109 8.57 4.82 -22.41
CA LYS A 109 8.54 3.51 -23.09
C LYS A 109 7.30 2.68 -22.75
N ASN A 110 6.71 2.89 -21.58
CA ASN A 110 5.63 2.06 -21.05
C ASN A 110 4.28 2.79 -20.90
N LYS A 111 4.13 4.02 -21.40
CA LYS A 111 2.91 4.84 -21.26
C LYS A 111 1.62 4.23 -21.84
N HIS A 112 1.75 3.14 -22.59
CA HIS A 112 0.63 2.42 -23.21
C HIS A 112 -0.01 1.37 -22.30
N ARG A 113 0.51 1.17 -21.09
CA ARG A 113 0.05 0.15 -20.13
C ARG A 113 -0.16 0.75 -18.74
N GLU A 114 -0.83 0.00 -17.88
CA GLU A 114 -0.98 0.37 -16.48
C GLU A 114 0.37 0.42 -15.78
N ILE A 115 0.65 1.51 -15.08
CA ILE A 115 1.89 1.72 -14.32
C ILE A 115 1.57 1.94 -12.86
N ILE A 116 2.21 1.16 -12.01
CA ILE A 116 2.20 1.32 -10.56
C ILE A 116 3.64 1.63 -10.14
N ALA A 117 3.85 2.70 -9.39
CA ALA A 117 5.18 3.04 -8.91
C ALA A 117 5.22 2.99 -7.38
N SER A 118 6.15 2.21 -6.83
CA SER A 118 6.29 2.03 -5.38
C SER A 118 7.70 2.37 -4.94
N PHE A 119 7.84 3.51 -4.25
CA PHE A 119 9.12 4.04 -3.80
C PHE A 119 9.17 4.15 -2.29
N THR A 120 10.31 3.78 -1.69
CA THR A 120 10.55 4.13 -0.28
C THR A 120 10.78 5.63 -0.15
N ILE A 121 10.23 6.23 0.90
CA ILE A 121 10.45 7.65 1.21
C ILE A 121 11.87 7.85 1.76
N ALA A 122 12.35 6.91 2.58
CA ALA A 122 13.69 6.94 3.14
C ALA A 122 14.28 5.53 3.20
N SER A 123 15.53 5.41 2.78
CA SER A 123 16.26 4.15 2.88
C SER A 123 16.47 3.74 4.35
N ASN A 124 16.10 2.51 4.69
CA ASN A 124 16.35 1.93 6.00
C ASN A 124 17.84 1.63 6.27
N VAL A 125 18.68 1.67 5.24
CA VAL A 125 20.13 1.37 5.34
C VAL A 125 20.95 2.65 5.41
N THR A 126 20.69 3.60 4.52
CA THR A 126 21.50 4.81 4.38
C THR A 126 20.84 6.06 4.95
N GLY A 127 19.51 6.05 5.18
CA GLY A 127 18.75 7.23 5.58
C GLY A 127 18.54 8.25 4.44
N ILE A 128 19.01 7.95 3.23
CA ILE A 128 18.78 8.83 2.07
C ILE A 128 17.28 8.99 1.86
N ILE A 129 16.84 10.25 1.78
CA ILE A 129 15.45 10.60 1.47
C ILE A 129 15.29 10.65 -0.05
N THR A 130 14.34 9.89 -0.54
CA THR A 130 13.94 9.88 -1.94
C THR A 130 13.31 11.24 -2.31
N PRO A 131 13.55 11.82 -3.49
CA PRO A 131 12.91 13.06 -3.93
C PRO A 131 11.44 12.80 -4.32
N TYR A 132 10.64 12.42 -3.32
CA TYR A 132 9.29 11.88 -3.49
C TYR A 132 8.31 12.88 -4.11
N GLU A 133 8.48 14.19 -3.90
CA GLU A 133 7.64 15.23 -4.51
C GLU A 133 7.86 15.30 -6.02
N GLU A 134 9.14 15.31 -6.45
CA GLU A 134 9.49 15.32 -7.87
C GLU A 134 9.07 14.03 -8.56
N ILE A 135 9.30 12.89 -7.91
CA ILE A 135 8.87 11.57 -8.39
C ILE A 135 7.36 11.54 -8.55
N SER A 136 6.60 11.98 -7.54
CA SER A 136 5.14 12.06 -7.64
C SER A 136 4.69 12.91 -8.81
N LYS A 137 5.26 14.11 -8.98
CA LYS A 137 4.95 15.00 -10.11
C LYS A 137 5.21 14.35 -11.46
N ILE A 138 6.33 13.66 -11.62
CA ILE A 138 6.67 12.94 -12.86
C ILE A 138 5.66 11.81 -13.08
N LEU A 139 5.40 10.98 -12.10
CA LEU A 139 4.49 9.83 -12.18
C LEU A 139 3.05 10.26 -12.52
N ARG A 140 2.57 11.34 -11.92
CA ARG A 140 1.23 11.90 -12.19
C ARG A 140 1.07 12.34 -13.65
N SER A 141 2.13 12.83 -14.31
CA SER A 141 2.05 13.22 -15.73
C SER A 141 1.87 12.02 -16.68
N TYR A 142 2.09 10.79 -16.19
CA TYR A 142 1.85 9.53 -16.91
C TYR A 142 0.64 8.75 -16.37
N SER A 143 -0.18 9.37 -15.52
CA SER A 143 -1.34 8.72 -14.88
C SER A 143 -0.98 7.43 -14.11
N ALA A 144 0.25 7.31 -13.62
CA ALA A 144 0.68 6.18 -12.82
C ALA A 144 0.07 6.20 -11.42
N ILE A 145 -0.22 5.02 -10.87
CA ILE A 145 -0.57 4.85 -9.46
C ILE A 145 0.69 5.04 -8.62
N VAL A 146 0.65 6.01 -7.69
CA VAL A 146 1.81 6.38 -6.87
C VAL A 146 1.68 5.78 -5.48
N CYS A 147 2.64 4.93 -5.12
CA CYS A 147 2.71 4.29 -3.81
C CYS A 147 4.00 4.67 -3.09
N PHE A 148 3.92 4.89 -1.77
CA PHE A 148 5.09 5.15 -0.95
C PHE A 148 5.21 4.17 0.20
N ASP A 149 6.39 3.59 0.36
CA ASP A 149 6.79 2.89 1.58
C ASP A 149 7.35 3.92 2.57
N ALA A 150 6.56 4.19 3.61
CA ALA A 150 6.89 5.12 4.69
C ALA A 150 7.38 4.40 5.96
N ALA A 151 7.81 3.14 5.87
CA ALA A 151 8.22 2.36 7.05
C ALA A 151 9.35 3.00 7.85
N ALA A 152 10.34 3.61 7.18
CA ALA A 152 11.47 4.25 7.85
C ALA A 152 11.21 5.74 8.11
N SER A 153 10.39 6.42 7.29
CA SER A 153 10.17 7.87 7.35
C SER A 153 9.02 8.28 8.27
N SER A 154 8.00 7.42 8.44
CA SER A 154 6.79 7.77 9.19
C SER A 154 7.01 8.20 10.65
N PRO A 155 8.07 7.81 11.36
CA PRO A 155 8.37 8.38 12.67
C PRO A 155 8.75 9.87 12.65
N TYR A 156 9.15 10.41 11.50
CA TYR A 156 9.80 11.72 11.40
C TYR A 156 9.04 12.72 10.55
N MET A 157 8.22 12.26 9.59
CA MET A 157 7.57 13.13 8.62
C MET A 157 6.22 12.62 8.15
N ASN A 158 5.31 13.54 7.82
CA ASN A 158 4.09 13.26 7.08
C ASN A 158 4.32 13.53 5.58
N ILE A 159 3.63 12.75 4.76
CA ILE A 159 3.62 12.94 3.31
C ILE A 159 2.24 13.47 2.91
N PRO A 160 2.15 14.62 2.23
CA PRO A 160 0.87 15.17 1.79
C PRO A 160 0.08 14.21 0.90
N THR A 161 -1.22 14.10 1.15
CA THR A 161 -2.10 13.11 0.49
C THR A 161 -2.25 13.31 -1.02
N HIS A 162 -1.99 14.51 -1.54
CA HIS A 162 -2.03 14.75 -2.99
C HIS A 162 -0.84 14.12 -3.75
N LEU A 163 0.20 13.67 -3.03
CA LEU A 163 1.40 13.10 -3.63
C LEU A 163 1.31 11.57 -3.87
N TYR A 164 0.33 10.88 -3.28
CA TYR A 164 0.25 9.42 -3.40
C TYR A 164 -1.19 8.93 -3.57
N ASP A 165 -1.33 7.67 -3.98
CA ASP A 165 -2.59 6.92 -4.02
C ASP A 165 -2.63 5.82 -2.99
N ALA A 166 -1.45 5.28 -2.61
CA ALA A 166 -1.31 4.36 -1.49
C ALA A 166 -0.04 4.64 -0.68
N MET A 167 -0.10 4.40 0.63
CA MET A 167 1.05 4.50 1.53
C MET A 167 1.06 3.31 2.48
N PHE A 168 2.25 2.73 2.65
CA PHE A 168 2.48 1.57 3.50
C PHE A 168 3.24 1.98 4.75
N MET A 169 2.73 1.62 5.93
CA MET A 169 3.25 2.12 7.18
C MET A 169 3.51 1.03 8.23
N SER A 170 4.55 1.25 9.03
CA SER A 170 4.98 0.37 10.10
C SER A 170 4.95 1.11 11.45
N PRO A 171 3.77 1.31 12.07
CA PRO A 171 3.68 2.05 13.32
C PRO A 171 4.50 1.46 14.48
N HIS A 172 4.86 0.16 14.38
CA HIS A 172 5.75 -0.48 15.36
C HIS A 172 7.17 0.11 15.40
N LYS A 173 7.53 0.95 14.41
CA LYS A 173 8.82 1.68 14.39
C LYS A 173 8.75 3.04 15.10
N LEU A 174 7.55 3.50 15.47
CA LEU A 174 7.37 4.71 16.26
C LEU A 174 7.62 4.42 17.76
N LEU A 175 7.93 5.47 18.51
CA LEU A 175 7.98 5.39 19.97
C LEU A 175 6.61 4.93 20.51
N GLY A 176 6.61 3.92 21.38
CA GLY A 176 5.38 3.32 21.91
C GLY A 176 4.62 2.41 20.94
N GLY A 177 5.08 2.28 19.69
CA GLY A 177 4.44 1.50 18.63
C GLY A 177 4.67 -0.01 18.59
N PRO A 178 5.67 -0.62 19.27
CA PRO A 178 5.84 -2.08 19.21
C PRO A 178 4.55 -2.85 19.46
N ALA A 179 4.32 -3.93 18.69
CA ALA A 179 3.09 -4.72 18.63
C ALA A 179 1.85 -4.01 18.03
N SER A 180 1.98 -2.86 17.38
CA SER A 180 0.93 -2.30 16.53
C SER A 180 0.79 -3.08 15.22
N CYS A 181 -0.38 -2.97 14.57
CA CYS A 181 -0.57 -3.50 13.22
C CYS A 181 0.12 -2.62 12.16
N GLY A 182 0.36 -3.17 10.97
CA GLY A 182 0.65 -2.38 9.78
C GLY A 182 -0.57 -1.56 9.34
N LEU A 183 -0.32 -0.47 8.63
CA LEU A 183 -1.40 0.34 8.05
C LEU A 183 -1.20 0.47 6.55
N LEU A 184 -2.24 0.13 5.79
CA LEU A 184 -2.39 0.49 4.39
C LEU A 184 -3.30 1.72 4.34
N ILE A 185 -2.78 2.83 3.87
CA ILE A 185 -3.56 4.01 3.52
C ILE A 185 -3.74 3.97 2.02
N ILE A 186 -4.98 3.96 1.55
CA ILE A 186 -5.27 3.78 0.12
C ILE A 186 -6.41 4.69 -0.33
N ARG A 187 -6.29 5.23 -1.53
CA ARG A 187 -7.36 6.00 -2.17
C ARG A 187 -8.55 5.08 -2.49
N LYS A 188 -9.74 5.50 -2.10
CA LYS A 188 -11.00 4.74 -2.28
C LYS A 188 -11.22 4.31 -3.73
N SER A 189 -10.84 5.15 -4.70
CA SER A 189 -11.00 4.86 -6.12
C SER A 189 -10.16 3.69 -6.65
N LEU A 190 -9.18 3.21 -5.88
CA LEU A 190 -8.39 2.02 -6.22
C LEU A 190 -9.03 0.72 -5.73
N VAL A 191 -10.09 0.80 -4.93
CA VAL A 191 -10.77 -0.39 -4.38
C VAL A 191 -12.02 -0.65 -5.19
N ASP A 192 -12.02 -1.75 -5.95
CA ASP A 192 -13.19 -2.20 -6.71
C ASP A 192 -14.21 -2.87 -5.79
N THR A 193 -15.28 -2.14 -5.46
CA THR A 193 -16.36 -2.66 -4.61
C THR A 193 -17.38 -3.50 -5.37
N SER A 194 -17.25 -3.64 -6.69
CA SER A 194 -18.14 -4.47 -7.51
C SER A 194 -17.83 -5.97 -7.44
N ILE A 195 -16.60 -6.32 -7.02
CA ILE A 195 -16.14 -7.69 -6.82
C ILE A 195 -16.21 -8.08 -5.33
N ALA A 196 -15.95 -9.34 -4.99
CA ALA A 196 -15.82 -9.78 -3.60
C ALA A 196 -14.64 -9.09 -2.89
N PRO A 197 -14.68 -8.91 -1.54
CA PRO A 197 -13.52 -8.42 -0.80
C PRO A 197 -12.32 -9.37 -0.94
N THR A 198 -11.13 -8.87 -0.67
CA THR A 198 -9.87 -9.65 -0.74
C THR A 198 -9.93 -10.94 0.09
N PHE A 199 -10.67 -10.91 1.19
CA PHE A 199 -10.99 -12.09 1.98
C PHE A 199 -12.45 -12.05 2.48
N ALA A 200 -13.30 -12.91 1.93
CA ALA A 200 -14.68 -13.02 2.35
C ALA A 200 -14.79 -13.79 3.67
N GLY A 201 -15.32 -13.14 4.71
CA GLY A 201 -15.44 -13.74 6.04
C GLY A 201 -16.43 -12.99 6.94
N GLY A 202 -16.44 -13.35 8.21
CA GLY A 202 -17.27 -12.66 9.20
C GLY A 202 -16.97 -11.17 9.26
N GLY A 203 -17.99 -10.33 9.38
CA GLY A 203 -17.89 -8.87 9.38
C GLY A 203 -17.94 -8.22 8.01
N THR A 204 -17.53 -8.92 6.94
CA THR A 204 -17.50 -8.36 5.57
C THR A 204 -18.85 -8.44 4.86
N VAL A 205 -19.79 -9.22 5.37
CA VAL A 205 -21.10 -9.45 4.77
C VAL A 205 -22.19 -8.62 5.48
N LEU A 206 -23.07 -8.03 4.69
CA LEU A 206 -24.29 -7.40 5.16
C LEU A 206 -25.42 -8.44 5.33
N TYR A 207 -25.47 -9.38 4.40
CA TYR A 207 -26.45 -10.47 4.39
C TYR A 207 -25.83 -11.72 3.75
N VAL A 208 -26.23 -12.90 4.25
CA VAL A 208 -25.84 -14.20 3.69
C VAL A 208 -27.00 -15.19 3.83
N ASN A 209 -27.22 -15.99 2.79
CA ASN A 209 -28.10 -17.14 2.82
C ASN A 209 -27.41 -18.40 2.27
N LYS A 210 -28.13 -19.47 1.99
CA LYS A 210 -27.56 -20.75 1.55
C LYS A 210 -26.82 -20.68 0.18
N THR A 211 -27.15 -19.71 -0.66
CA THR A 211 -26.70 -19.65 -2.07
C THR A 211 -26.11 -18.32 -2.48
N SER A 212 -26.28 -17.27 -1.67
CA SER A 212 -25.82 -15.92 -2.02
C SER A 212 -25.41 -15.12 -0.80
N GLN A 213 -24.62 -14.10 -1.01
CA GLN A 213 -24.17 -13.14 -0.02
C GLN A 213 -24.17 -11.72 -0.61
N THR A 214 -24.36 -10.74 0.27
CA THR A 214 -24.19 -9.32 -0.04
C THR A 214 -23.13 -8.76 0.90
N TYR A 215 -22.12 -8.09 0.33
CA TYR A 215 -21.01 -7.53 1.10
C TYR A 215 -21.32 -6.12 1.60
N GLN A 216 -20.59 -5.70 2.63
CA GLN A 216 -20.64 -4.34 3.16
C GLN A 216 -20.23 -3.33 2.09
N ASN A 217 -20.87 -2.15 2.08
CA ASN A 217 -20.52 -1.06 1.16
C ASN A 217 -19.33 -0.24 1.66
N ASP A 218 -19.16 -0.17 2.98
CA ASP A 218 -18.02 0.52 3.60
C ASP A 218 -16.72 -0.25 3.34
N ILE A 219 -15.76 0.41 2.69
CA ILE A 219 -14.50 -0.22 2.27
C ILE A 219 -13.71 -0.75 3.46
N GLU A 220 -13.62 -0.01 4.56
CA GLU A 220 -12.84 -0.43 5.72
C GLU A 220 -13.44 -1.69 6.35
N THR A 221 -14.76 -1.74 6.47
CA THR A 221 -15.47 -2.90 7.01
C THR A 221 -15.36 -4.12 6.09
N ARG A 222 -15.56 -3.93 4.77
CA ARG A 222 -15.54 -5.04 3.82
C ARG A 222 -14.15 -5.65 3.64
N GLU A 223 -13.08 -4.85 3.74
CA GLU A 223 -11.70 -5.32 3.58
C GLU A 223 -11.03 -5.73 4.91
N THR A 224 -11.79 -5.74 6.01
CA THR A 224 -11.32 -6.18 7.32
C THR A 224 -12.14 -7.39 7.79
N ALA A 225 -11.83 -8.57 7.27
CA ALA A 225 -12.50 -9.81 7.66
C ALA A 225 -12.16 -10.24 9.08
N GLY A 226 -13.18 -10.68 9.82
CA GLY A 226 -13.06 -11.12 11.22
C GLY A 226 -13.01 -9.94 12.20
N THR A 227 -12.62 -10.22 13.43
CA THR A 227 -12.41 -9.17 14.44
C THR A 227 -11.16 -8.38 14.09
N PRO A 228 -11.24 -7.06 13.89
CA PRO A 228 -10.06 -6.23 13.58
C PRO A 228 -9.03 -6.29 14.72
N PRO A 229 -7.76 -5.98 14.44
CA PRO A 229 -6.70 -5.96 15.46
C PRO A 229 -6.85 -4.72 16.37
N ILE A 230 -7.89 -4.69 17.21
CA ILE A 230 -8.37 -3.51 17.96
C ILE A 230 -7.27 -2.88 18.78
N LEU A 231 -6.61 -3.66 19.64
CA LEU A 231 -5.57 -3.12 20.54
C LEU A 231 -4.33 -2.67 19.76
N GLN A 232 -3.97 -3.39 18.72
CA GLN A 232 -2.84 -3.07 17.84
C GLN A 232 -3.11 -1.79 17.05
N PHE A 233 -4.34 -1.57 16.62
CA PHE A 233 -4.75 -0.36 15.89
C PHE A 233 -4.80 0.86 16.83
N ILE A 234 -5.36 0.70 18.05
CA ILE A 234 -5.34 1.75 19.08
C ILE A 234 -3.89 2.11 19.41
N ARG A 235 -3.00 1.13 19.56
CA ARG A 235 -1.57 1.37 19.80
C ARG A 235 -0.91 2.14 18.66
N ALA A 236 -1.22 1.80 17.39
CA ALA A 236 -0.73 2.55 16.25
C ALA A 236 -1.16 4.02 16.33
N SER A 237 -2.42 4.28 16.66
CA SER A 237 -2.95 5.64 16.83
C SER A 237 -2.23 6.41 17.96
N LEU A 238 -2.07 5.79 19.13
CA LEU A 238 -1.38 6.41 20.25
C LEU A 238 0.09 6.72 19.93
N ALA A 239 0.79 5.80 19.25
CA ALA A 239 2.16 6.03 18.80
C ALA A 239 2.29 7.23 17.85
N TYR A 240 1.31 7.44 16.98
CA TYR A 240 1.24 8.64 16.14
C TYR A 240 0.94 9.93 16.89
N GLN A 241 0.22 9.85 18.02
CA GLN A 241 -0.01 11.02 18.89
C GLN A 241 1.24 11.44 19.69
N LEU A 242 2.15 10.49 19.93
CA LEU A 242 3.42 10.75 20.63
C LEU A 242 4.51 11.31 19.72
N ARG A 243 4.31 11.24 18.42
CA ARG A 243 5.24 11.75 17.41
C ARG A 243 5.14 13.28 17.30
#